data_beea8c33fd5f80342c4b572336578061
#
_entry.id   beea8c33fd5f80342c4b572336578061
#
_cell.length_a   1.000
_cell.length_b   1.000
_cell.length_c   1.000
_cell.angle_alpha   90.00
_cell.angle_beta   90.00
_cell.angle_gamma   90.00
#
_symmetry.space_group_name_H-M   'P 1'
#
loop_
_entity.id
_entity.type
_entity.pdbx_description
1 polymer ?
#
loop_
_entity_poly.entity_id
_entity_poly.type
_entity_poly.pdbx_seq_one_letter_code
_entity_poly.pdbx_strand_id
1 'polypeptide(L)'
;MSLKRSIAGCVASLTLAVASYATPANSMPPSPAGMHTLRANGDHFELDGNPFQILSGAIHYSRVPRAYWRDRLRKARAMGLNTVETYVFWNLHETSPGQFDFSGQNDVAEFVREAQQEGLFVILRPGPYVCAEWDFGGYPAWLLRDPNMEVRTSNPAFIAAASRWLHRLGQELAPLQSGNGGPIIAVQVENEYGSFGSDHKYMEQIHHLLLDSGFNRAMLYTADGADELPNGSLPELPAVINFGSGDAKAEFAKLDKLRPRGPRMCGEYWDGWFDHWGEKHHTTDPDEEAKELEWMLAQGYSVNLYMFHGGTSFGWMNGANIDAGKYGPDVTSYDYDVPVSENGELRRKYFLLRDVIQKQTGITPPAPPAPMPAKALAPIEFKASTPIWDSLPRPVASQQILSMEDLGQNYGYILYRTNIAHAQSGELRINELHSYAQIYLDGIFAGALDRRLDQSSLSVQIQHDNTRLDILVENSGRVNFGHQFSHERAGITREVTLANQPLINWQIYPLPMDNLNSLDYKARLCTGACFYHASFKVDQPADTFIDGRSLGKGEVFVNGRALGRFWNIGPQRTLYLPGPWLKTGENEIVIFDMNGKPDPTVPMISNAILDERSN
;
A
#
# COMPACT_ATOMS: atom_id res chain seq x y z
N MET A 1 12.36 79.46 -43.09
CA MET A 1 11.15 79.40 -42.29
C MET A 1 10.86 77.97 -41.94
N SER A 2 11.09 77.59 -40.68
CA SER A 2 11.08 76.22 -40.17
C SER A 2 9.88 76.06 -39.21
N LEU A 3 9.01 75.10 -39.47
CA LEU A 3 7.93 74.75 -38.55
C LEU A 3 8.27 73.38 -37.91
N LYS A 4 8.61 73.41 -36.62
CA LYS A 4 8.72 72.24 -35.75
C LYS A 4 7.34 71.82 -35.29
N ARG A 5 6.93 70.59 -35.57
CA ARG A 5 5.79 69.92 -34.94
C ARG A 5 6.31 68.97 -33.88
N SER A 6 5.96 69.24 -32.61
CA SER A 6 6.15 68.35 -31.47
C SER A 6 5.00 67.32 -31.45
N ILE A 7 5.37 66.04 -31.40
CA ILE A 7 4.41 64.96 -31.14
C ILE A 7 4.62 64.55 -29.68
N ALA A 8 3.61 64.80 -28.83
CA ALA A 8 3.55 64.31 -27.46
C ALA A 8 3.00 62.86 -27.48
N GLY A 9 3.86 61.88 -27.13
CA GLY A 9 3.44 60.52 -26.96
C GLY A 9 2.92 60.32 -25.53
N CYS A 10 1.66 59.96 -25.37
CA CYS A 10 1.09 59.42 -24.13
C CYS A 10 1.54 58.00 -23.95
N VAL A 11 2.41 57.71 -22.97
CA VAL A 11 2.70 56.37 -22.48
C VAL A 11 1.63 56.02 -21.44
N ALA A 12 0.70 55.17 -21.77
CA ALA A 12 -0.24 54.58 -20.82
C ALA A 12 0.46 53.44 -20.08
N SER A 13 0.82 53.68 -18.84
CA SER A 13 1.32 52.64 -17.93
C SER A 13 0.14 51.76 -17.49
N LEU A 14 0.06 50.54 -18.00
CA LEU A 14 -0.83 49.49 -17.47
C LEU A 14 -0.20 48.98 -16.15
N THR A 15 -0.71 49.45 -15.03
CA THR A 15 -0.45 48.83 -13.72
C THR A 15 -1.35 47.58 -13.61
N LEU A 16 -0.76 46.40 -13.74
CA LEU A 16 -1.41 45.15 -13.32
C LEU A 16 -1.56 45.21 -11.79
N ALA A 17 -2.78 45.39 -11.32
CA ALA A 17 -3.13 45.19 -9.93
C ALA A 17 -3.10 43.69 -9.64
N VAL A 18 -2.01 43.20 -9.05
CA VAL A 18 -2.00 41.89 -8.41
C VAL A 18 -2.86 42.03 -7.17
N ALA A 19 -4.08 41.50 -7.23
CA ALA A 19 -4.94 41.36 -6.06
C ALA A 19 -4.28 40.36 -5.11
N SER A 20 -3.54 40.83 -4.13
CA SER A 20 -3.11 40.03 -2.99
C SER A 20 -4.37 39.70 -2.19
N TYR A 21 -4.83 38.47 -2.30
CA TYR A 21 -5.83 37.94 -1.38
C TYR A 21 -5.18 37.84 0.00
N ALA A 22 -5.42 38.84 0.83
CA ALA A 22 -5.07 38.79 2.25
C ALA A 22 -5.99 37.73 2.88
N THR A 23 -5.46 36.55 3.18
CA THR A 23 -6.10 35.60 4.08
C THR A 23 -6.36 36.30 5.41
N PRO A 24 -7.58 36.20 5.99
CA PRO A 24 -7.85 36.78 7.29
C PRO A 24 -6.93 36.13 8.32
N ALA A 25 -6.00 36.89 8.86
CA ALA A 25 -5.12 36.48 9.93
C ALA A 25 -5.92 36.05 11.15
N ASN A 26 -5.63 34.85 11.69
CA ASN A 26 -6.07 34.34 13.00
C ASN A 26 -7.48 33.74 13.15
N SER A 27 -8.09 33.15 12.15
CA SER A 27 -9.21 32.24 12.43
C SER A 27 -8.69 30.81 12.60
N MET A 28 -9.03 30.15 13.71
CA MET A 28 -8.81 28.71 13.85
C MET A 28 -9.49 28.01 12.66
N PRO A 29 -8.88 26.91 12.12
CA PRO A 29 -9.54 26.15 11.05
C PRO A 29 -10.93 25.74 11.50
N PRO A 30 -11.93 25.71 10.58
CA PRO A 30 -13.29 25.32 10.92
C PRO A 30 -13.31 23.94 11.58
N SER A 31 -14.18 23.79 12.58
CA SER A 31 -14.35 22.50 13.27
C SER A 31 -15.03 21.51 12.32
N PRO A 32 -14.61 20.25 12.21
CA PRO A 32 -15.34 19.24 11.42
C PRO A 32 -16.63 18.75 12.08
N ALA A 33 -16.99 19.31 13.23
CA ALA A 33 -18.27 19.04 13.88
C ALA A 33 -19.39 19.90 13.31
N GLY A 34 -20.51 19.29 12.96
CA GLY A 34 -21.64 19.95 12.31
C GLY A 34 -21.76 19.60 10.83
N MET A 35 -22.82 20.10 10.19
CA MET A 35 -23.00 19.90 8.75
C MET A 35 -22.18 20.92 7.96
N HIS A 36 -21.41 20.43 7.02
CA HIS A 36 -20.55 21.23 6.16
C HIS A 36 -20.75 20.88 4.69
N THR A 37 -20.49 21.85 3.82
CA THR A 37 -20.51 21.66 2.36
C THR A 37 -19.23 22.17 1.75
N LEU A 38 -18.41 21.25 1.22
CA LEU A 38 -17.24 21.58 0.41
C LEU A 38 -17.66 21.69 -1.06
N ARG A 39 -17.21 22.73 -1.76
CA ARG A 39 -17.46 22.93 -3.19
C ARG A 39 -16.21 23.47 -3.88
N ALA A 40 -16.06 23.14 -5.15
CA ALA A 40 -15.17 23.86 -6.06
C ALA A 40 -15.90 25.11 -6.55
N ASN A 41 -15.29 26.29 -6.39
CA ASN A 41 -15.81 27.55 -6.87
C ASN A 41 -14.71 28.37 -7.55
N GLY A 42 -14.80 28.52 -8.86
CA GLY A 42 -13.74 29.19 -9.64
C GLY A 42 -12.43 28.42 -9.58
N ASP A 43 -11.41 29.02 -8.97
CA ASP A 43 -10.06 28.49 -8.86
C ASP A 43 -9.69 28.01 -7.45
N HIS A 44 -10.65 27.94 -6.54
CA HIS A 44 -10.44 27.55 -5.14
C HIS A 44 -11.56 26.64 -4.61
N PHE A 45 -11.30 26.01 -3.46
CA PHE A 45 -12.35 25.35 -2.69
C PHE A 45 -13.02 26.31 -1.71
N GLU A 46 -14.30 26.09 -1.48
CA GLU A 46 -15.08 26.75 -0.45
C GLU A 46 -15.69 25.74 0.51
N LEU A 47 -15.54 26.00 1.79
CA LEU A 47 -16.26 25.31 2.86
C LEU A 47 -17.33 26.26 3.43
N ASP A 48 -18.60 25.90 3.27
CA ASP A 48 -19.74 26.72 3.70
C ASP A 48 -19.74 28.15 3.11
N GLY A 49 -19.28 28.27 1.86
CA GLY A 49 -19.19 29.55 1.15
C GLY A 49 -17.97 30.42 1.50
N ASN A 50 -17.05 29.92 2.32
CA ASN A 50 -15.79 30.59 2.64
C ASN A 50 -14.63 29.89 1.96
N PRO A 51 -13.62 30.63 1.46
CA PRO A 51 -12.41 30.03 0.89
C PRO A 51 -11.77 29.05 1.88
N PHE A 52 -11.42 27.86 1.41
CA PHE A 52 -10.87 26.78 2.20
C PHE A 52 -9.70 26.12 1.48
N GLN A 53 -8.48 26.30 2.00
CA GLN A 53 -7.29 25.62 1.53
C GLN A 53 -7.17 24.27 2.25
N ILE A 54 -7.21 23.18 1.49
CA ILE A 54 -7.06 21.84 2.03
C ILE A 54 -5.59 21.57 2.28
N LEU A 55 -5.24 21.35 3.54
CA LEU A 55 -3.91 20.93 4.01
C LEU A 55 -4.08 19.51 4.57
N SER A 56 -3.78 18.52 3.76
CA SER A 56 -4.06 17.11 4.04
C SER A 56 -2.79 16.28 4.08
N GLY A 57 -2.89 15.12 4.72
CA GLY A 57 -1.85 14.09 4.68
C GLY A 57 -2.46 12.70 4.75
N ALA A 58 -1.92 11.80 3.94
CA ALA A 58 -2.40 10.43 3.81
C ALA A 58 -1.95 9.58 5.00
N ILE A 59 -2.90 8.87 5.60
CA ILE A 59 -2.71 7.86 6.64
C ILE A 59 -3.61 6.68 6.32
N HIS A 60 -3.02 5.56 5.92
CA HIS A 60 -3.79 4.34 5.67
C HIS A 60 -4.09 3.63 7.00
N TYR A 61 -5.35 3.65 7.45
CA TYR A 61 -5.76 3.04 8.72
C TYR A 61 -5.30 1.58 8.87
N SER A 62 -5.24 0.84 7.78
CA SER A 62 -4.83 -0.57 7.74
C SER A 62 -3.34 -0.78 8.03
N ARG A 63 -2.50 0.20 7.69
CA ARG A 63 -1.04 0.18 7.91
C ARG A 63 -0.61 0.67 9.29
N VAL A 64 -1.58 1.08 10.11
CA VAL A 64 -1.35 1.59 11.47
C VAL A 64 -2.12 0.71 12.47
N PRO A 65 -1.49 0.17 13.51
CA PRO A 65 -2.23 -0.53 14.56
C PRO A 65 -3.37 0.33 15.11
N ARG A 66 -4.58 -0.23 15.25
CA ARG A 66 -5.77 0.52 15.72
C ARG A 66 -5.50 1.36 16.96
N ALA A 67 -4.75 0.82 17.93
CA ALA A 67 -4.40 1.52 19.17
C ALA A 67 -3.59 2.81 18.95
N TYR A 68 -3.01 2.99 17.76
CA TYR A 68 -2.17 4.14 17.41
C TYR A 68 -2.84 5.12 16.43
N TRP A 69 -4.06 4.85 15.96
CA TRP A 69 -4.76 5.77 15.02
C TRP A 69 -4.82 7.19 15.57
N ARG A 70 -5.29 7.33 16.80
CA ARG A 70 -5.41 8.66 17.45
C ARG A 70 -4.07 9.38 17.61
N ASP A 71 -2.99 8.66 17.88
CA ASP A 71 -1.65 9.25 17.94
C ASP A 71 -1.23 9.83 16.59
N ARG A 72 -1.44 9.09 15.48
CA ARG A 72 -1.10 9.55 14.13
C ARG A 72 -1.97 10.74 13.71
N LEU A 73 -3.26 10.72 14.03
CA LEU A 73 -4.18 11.84 13.79
C LEU A 73 -3.78 13.10 14.58
N ARG A 74 -3.40 12.96 15.84
CA ARG A 74 -2.87 14.09 16.64
C ARG A 74 -1.57 14.66 16.08
N LYS A 75 -0.69 13.82 15.53
CA LYS A 75 0.52 14.27 14.86
C LYS A 75 0.21 15.03 13.58
N ALA A 76 -0.78 14.57 12.80
CA ALA A 76 -1.27 15.31 11.63
C ALA A 76 -1.82 16.70 12.03
N ARG A 77 -2.67 16.74 13.05
CA ARG A 77 -3.18 18.01 13.59
C ARG A 77 -2.06 18.91 14.13
N ALA A 78 -1.05 18.33 14.77
CA ALA A 78 0.10 19.05 15.31
C ALA A 78 1.10 19.52 14.22
N MET A 79 1.08 18.93 13.03
CA MET A 79 1.79 19.49 11.86
C MET A 79 1.10 20.77 11.34
N GLY A 80 -0.18 20.95 11.62
CA GLY A 80 -0.99 22.07 11.10
C GLY A 80 -1.95 21.64 9.99
N LEU A 81 -2.08 20.34 9.75
CA LEU A 81 -3.06 19.82 8.80
C LEU A 81 -4.49 20.06 9.33
N ASN A 82 -5.41 20.33 8.41
CA ASN A 82 -6.84 20.47 8.70
C ASN A 82 -7.64 19.26 8.20
N THR A 83 -7.02 18.40 7.40
CA THR A 83 -7.62 17.24 6.75
C THR A 83 -6.65 16.07 6.79
N VAL A 84 -7.16 14.85 6.82
CA VAL A 84 -6.40 13.63 6.53
C VAL A 84 -7.06 12.87 5.40
N GLU A 85 -6.28 12.06 4.71
CA GLU A 85 -6.76 11.21 3.63
C GLU A 85 -6.60 9.74 4.00
N THR A 86 -7.51 8.88 3.57
CA THR A 86 -7.33 7.43 3.67
C THR A 86 -7.98 6.70 2.52
N TYR A 87 -7.28 5.66 2.03
CA TYR A 87 -7.86 4.64 1.17
C TYR A 87 -8.70 3.64 1.95
N VAL A 88 -9.61 2.94 1.24
CA VAL A 88 -10.30 1.75 1.77
C VAL A 88 -9.97 0.54 0.90
N PHE A 89 -9.35 -0.46 1.50
CA PHE A 89 -8.82 -1.62 0.80
C PHE A 89 -9.86 -2.74 0.75
N TRP A 90 -10.45 -2.99 -0.42
CA TRP A 90 -11.51 -3.97 -0.59
C TRP A 90 -11.12 -5.38 -0.13
N ASN A 91 -9.89 -5.82 -0.43
CA ASN A 91 -9.40 -7.16 -0.07
C ASN A 91 -9.27 -7.42 1.44
N LEU A 92 -9.19 -6.37 2.28
CA LEU A 92 -9.23 -6.50 3.74
C LEU A 92 -10.63 -6.75 4.27
N HIS A 93 -11.62 -6.17 3.62
CA HIS A 93 -13.00 -6.17 4.09
C HIS A 93 -13.83 -7.31 3.51
N GLU A 94 -13.51 -7.80 2.32
CA GLU A 94 -14.21 -8.91 1.65
C GLU A 94 -13.19 -9.98 1.21
N THR A 95 -12.67 -10.73 2.16
CA THR A 95 -11.69 -11.81 1.91
C THR A 95 -12.30 -13.00 1.18
N SER A 96 -13.61 -13.16 1.24
CA SER A 96 -14.41 -14.14 0.47
C SER A 96 -15.69 -13.47 -0.02
N PRO A 97 -16.20 -13.83 -1.20
CA PRO A 97 -17.38 -13.17 -1.79
C PRO A 97 -18.56 -13.08 -0.82
N GLY A 98 -19.03 -11.87 -0.53
CA GLY A 98 -20.17 -11.59 0.35
C GLY A 98 -19.89 -11.69 1.85
N GLN A 99 -18.66 -12.00 2.27
CA GLN A 99 -18.27 -12.03 3.67
C GLN A 99 -17.48 -10.76 4.01
N PHE A 100 -18.13 -9.84 4.69
CA PHE A 100 -17.54 -8.53 5.01
C PHE A 100 -17.13 -8.43 6.47
N ASP A 101 -15.96 -7.82 6.71
CA ASP A 101 -15.46 -7.47 8.04
C ASP A 101 -15.10 -5.98 8.13
N PHE A 102 -15.80 -5.27 9.01
CA PHE A 102 -15.56 -3.87 9.39
C PHE A 102 -15.31 -3.75 10.89
N SER A 103 -14.71 -4.77 11.49
CA SER A 103 -14.44 -4.80 12.93
C SER A 103 -12.94 -4.74 13.26
N GLY A 104 -12.61 -4.43 14.51
CA GLY A 104 -11.23 -4.45 15.01
C GLY A 104 -10.31 -3.54 14.20
N GLN A 105 -9.27 -4.11 13.57
CA GLN A 105 -8.32 -3.38 12.72
C GLN A 105 -8.97 -2.85 11.42
N ASN A 106 -10.08 -3.47 10.98
CA ASN A 106 -10.79 -3.11 9.77
C ASN A 106 -11.92 -2.07 9.99
N ASP A 107 -12.06 -1.50 11.20
CA ASP A 107 -13.10 -0.52 11.53
C ASP A 107 -12.75 0.88 11.00
N VAL A 108 -12.79 1.04 9.69
CA VAL A 108 -12.50 2.32 9.02
C VAL A 108 -13.46 3.43 9.45
N ALA A 109 -14.70 3.10 9.82
CA ALA A 109 -15.67 4.08 10.29
C ALA A 109 -15.23 4.69 11.63
N GLU A 110 -14.61 3.91 12.52
CA GLU A 110 -14.05 4.44 13.76
C GLU A 110 -12.83 5.31 13.52
N PHE A 111 -11.93 4.93 12.56
CA PHE A 111 -10.82 5.80 12.16
C PHE A 111 -11.32 7.18 11.71
N VAL A 112 -12.38 7.22 10.90
CA VAL A 112 -13.01 8.46 10.42
C VAL A 112 -13.61 9.28 11.59
N ARG A 113 -14.26 8.62 12.56
CA ARG A 113 -14.79 9.29 13.77
C ARG A 113 -13.67 9.83 14.65
N GLU A 114 -12.57 9.08 14.81
CA GLU A 114 -11.40 9.57 15.55
C GLU A 114 -10.77 10.79 14.89
N ALA A 115 -10.69 10.84 13.55
CA ALA A 115 -10.24 12.03 12.82
C ALA A 115 -11.11 13.25 13.15
N GLN A 116 -12.44 13.10 13.15
CA GLN A 116 -13.37 14.17 13.55
C GLN A 116 -13.14 14.64 15.00
N GLN A 117 -12.95 13.69 15.93
CA GLN A 117 -12.70 14.02 17.34
C GLN A 117 -11.38 14.75 17.56
N GLU A 118 -10.38 14.50 16.73
CA GLU A 118 -9.11 15.22 16.75
C GLU A 118 -9.13 16.53 15.94
N GLY A 119 -10.29 16.91 15.40
CA GLY A 119 -10.48 18.19 14.68
C GLY A 119 -10.00 18.18 13.24
N LEU A 120 -10.05 17.03 12.58
CA LEU A 120 -9.61 16.85 11.20
C LEU A 120 -10.80 16.47 10.30
N PHE A 121 -10.88 17.09 9.13
CA PHE A 121 -11.71 16.61 8.04
C PHE A 121 -11.07 15.36 7.40
N VAL A 122 -11.83 14.67 6.56
CA VAL A 122 -11.39 13.45 5.90
C VAL A 122 -11.65 13.54 4.39
N ILE A 123 -10.65 13.23 3.60
CA ILE A 123 -10.78 12.84 2.19
C ILE A 123 -10.85 11.32 2.16
N LEU A 124 -11.94 10.77 1.63
CA LEU A 124 -12.14 9.34 1.50
C LEU A 124 -11.81 8.89 0.08
N ARG A 125 -11.01 7.83 -0.04
CA ARG A 125 -10.67 7.20 -1.33
C ARG A 125 -11.14 5.74 -1.32
N PRO A 126 -12.42 5.50 -1.66
CA PRO A 126 -13.08 4.20 -1.50
C PRO A 126 -12.72 3.17 -2.58
N GLY A 127 -11.98 3.58 -3.58
CA GLY A 127 -11.67 2.77 -4.74
C GLY A 127 -12.83 2.70 -5.76
N PRO A 128 -13.11 1.52 -6.36
CA PRO A 128 -12.76 0.15 -5.94
C PRO A 128 -11.28 -0.24 -6.11
N TYR A 129 -10.51 0.43 -6.95
CA TYR A 129 -9.07 0.31 -7.10
C TYR A 129 -8.36 1.41 -6.29
N VAL A 130 -7.28 1.06 -5.58
CA VAL A 130 -6.57 2.01 -4.72
C VAL A 130 -5.06 2.10 -4.99
N CYS A 131 -4.46 1.20 -5.77
CA CYS A 131 -3.01 1.13 -5.99
C CYS A 131 -2.23 0.92 -4.68
N ALA A 132 -1.60 1.97 -4.18
CA ALA A 132 -1.02 2.11 -2.84
C ALA A 132 0.05 1.05 -2.49
N GLU A 133 0.74 0.47 -3.47
CA GLU A 133 1.70 -0.63 -3.30
C GLU A 133 1.13 -1.75 -2.41
N TRP A 134 -0.16 -2.01 -2.64
CA TRP A 134 -0.96 -2.99 -1.92
C TRP A 134 -1.33 -4.16 -2.82
N ASP A 135 -1.33 -5.39 -2.28
CA ASP A 135 -1.58 -6.60 -3.06
C ASP A 135 -2.79 -6.45 -3.98
N PHE A 136 -2.58 -6.65 -5.28
CA PHE A 136 -3.57 -6.52 -6.35
C PHE A 136 -4.27 -5.14 -6.38
N GLY A 137 -3.59 -4.06 -5.98
CA GLY A 137 -4.16 -2.71 -5.94
C GLY A 137 -5.39 -2.57 -5.04
N GLY A 138 -5.49 -3.39 -4.01
CA GLY A 138 -6.59 -3.43 -3.05
C GLY A 138 -7.76 -4.33 -3.46
N TYR A 139 -7.74 -4.91 -4.64
CA TYR A 139 -8.76 -5.88 -5.07
C TYR A 139 -8.63 -7.22 -4.36
N PRO A 140 -9.73 -7.90 -4.01
CA PRO A 140 -9.66 -9.25 -3.48
C PRO A 140 -9.27 -10.26 -4.58
N ALA A 141 -8.32 -11.14 -4.24
CA ALA A 141 -7.78 -12.14 -5.17
C ALA A 141 -8.84 -13.09 -5.76
N TRP A 142 -9.95 -13.31 -5.04
CA TRP A 142 -11.04 -14.16 -5.53
C TRP A 142 -11.71 -13.63 -6.81
N LEU A 143 -11.55 -12.35 -7.17
CA LEU A 143 -12.00 -11.84 -8.48
C LEU A 143 -11.31 -12.58 -9.64
N LEU A 144 -10.05 -12.94 -9.46
CA LEU A 144 -9.26 -13.66 -10.48
C LEU A 144 -9.62 -15.13 -10.66
N ARG A 145 -10.59 -15.68 -9.89
CA ARG A 145 -11.11 -17.06 -10.09
C ARG A 145 -11.92 -17.18 -11.36
N ASP A 146 -12.60 -16.12 -11.77
CA ASP A 146 -13.31 -16.08 -13.05
C ASP A 146 -12.30 -15.71 -14.16
N PRO A 147 -12.01 -16.60 -15.10
CA PRO A 147 -11.07 -16.30 -16.18
C PRO A 147 -11.55 -15.21 -17.14
N ASN A 148 -12.83 -14.83 -17.08
CA ASN A 148 -13.43 -13.77 -17.89
C ASN A 148 -13.54 -12.44 -17.10
N MET A 149 -13.03 -12.38 -15.89
CA MET A 149 -13.04 -11.17 -15.08
C MET A 149 -12.02 -10.17 -15.64
N GLU A 150 -12.50 -9.01 -16.02
CA GLU A 150 -11.65 -7.87 -16.41
C GLU A 150 -11.89 -6.72 -15.45
N VAL A 151 -10.98 -6.57 -14.48
CA VAL A 151 -11.04 -5.48 -13.49
C VAL A 151 -10.76 -4.14 -14.14
N ARG A 152 -11.24 -3.06 -13.52
CA ARG A 152 -11.12 -1.66 -14.03
C ARG A 152 -11.69 -1.46 -15.43
N THR A 153 -12.74 -2.19 -15.79
CA THR A 153 -13.44 -2.06 -17.07
C THR A 153 -14.95 -2.09 -16.87
N SER A 154 -15.69 -1.81 -17.95
CA SER A 154 -17.15 -1.98 -18.00
C SER A 154 -17.58 -3.47 -18.05
N ASN A 155 -16.70 -4.43 -17.69
CA ASN A 155 -17.05 -5.85 -17.61
C ASN A 155 -18.21 -6.08 -16.64
N PRO A 156 -19.33 -6.72 -17.06
CA PRO A 156 -20.52 -6.82 -16.22
C PRO A 156 -20.30 -7.57 -14.90
N ALA A 157 -19.43 -8.59 -14.88
CA ALA A 157 -19.12 -9.34 -13.67
C ALA A 157 -18.33 -8.49 -12.68
N PHE A 158 -17.37 -7.70 -13.18
CA PHE A 158 -16.62 -6.75 -12.37
C PHE A 158 -17.51 -5.64 -11.80
N ILE A 159 -18.33 -5.00 -12.65
CA ILE A 159 -19.26 -3.95 -12.20
C ILE A 159 -20.24 -4.49 -11.15
N ALA A 160 -20.74 -5.71 -11.30
CA ALA A 160 -21.62 -6.33 -10.29
C ALA A 160 -20.90 -6.56 -8.95
N ALA A 161 -19.64 -6.99 -8.98
CA ALA A 161 -18.84 -7.15 -7.78
C ALA A 161 -18.51 -5.80 -7.12
N ALA A 162 -18.07 -4.80 -7.88
CA ALA A 162 -17.80 -3.44 -7.42
C ALA A 162 -19.05 -2.76 -6.83
N SER A 163 -20.23 -2.96 -7.47
CA SER A 163 -21.50 -2.48 -6.96
C SER A 163 -21.82 -3.05 -5.57
N ARG A 164 -21.69 -4.35 -5.39
CA ARG A 164 -21.90 -5.00 -4.09
C ARG A 164 -20.96 -4.45 -3.01
N TRP A 165 -19.69 -4.31 -3.35
CA TRP A 165 -18.68 -3.72 -2.47
C TRP A 165 -19.02 -2.29 -2.07
N LEU A 166 -19.22 -1.39 -3.06
CA LEU A 166 -19.48 0.03 -2.79
C LEU A 166 -20.77 0.26 -2.03
N HIS A 167 -21.84 -0.52 -2.31
CA HIS A 167 -23.07 -0.46 -1.51
C HIS A 167 -22.85 -0.88 -0.05
N ARG A 168 -22.06 -1.95 0.17
CA ARG A 168 -21.75 -2.37 1.54
C ARG A 168 -20.89 -1.33 2.27
N LEU A 169 -19.90 -0.77 1.59
CA LEU A 169 -19.06 0.31 2.12
C LEU A 169 -19.88 1.57 2.42
N GLY A 170 -20.83 1.91 1.55
CA GLY A 170 -21.73 3.04 1.74
C GLY A 170 -22.55 2.94 3.03
N GLN A 171 -22.97 1.73 3.44
CA GLN A 171 -23.66 1.54 4.73
C GLN A 171 -22.79 1.94 5.93
N GLU A 172 -21.48 1.75 5.85
CA GLU A 172 -20.55 2.12 6.92
C GLU A 172 -20.17 3.61 6.90
N LEU A 173 -19.91 4.18 5.73
CA LEU A 173 -19.24 5.47 5.62
C LEU A 173 -20.12 6.60 5.09
N ALA A 174 -21.18 6.34 4.33
CA ALA A 174 -22.04 7.41 3.84
C ALA A 174 -22.70 8.25 4.96
N PRO A 175 -23.05 7.70 6.14
CA PRO A 175 -23.52 8.51 7.27
C PRO A 175 -22.48 9.50 7.82
N LEU A 176 -21.18 9.27 7.57
CA LEU A 176 -20.07 10.09 8.08
C LEU A 176 -19.65 11.22 7.12
N GLN A 177 -20.42 11.47 6.07
CA GLN A 177 -20.18 12.60 5.16
C GLN A 177 -20.49 13.94 5.85
N SER A 178 -19.80 14.99 5.43
CA SER A 178 -19.91 16.33 6.03
C SER A 178 -21.30 16.95 5.92
N GLY A 179 -22.03 16.68 4.86
CA GLY A 179 -23.44 17.09 4.73
C GLY A 179 -24.41 16.36 5.67
N ASN A 180 -23.94 15.31 6.38
CA ASN A 180 -24.66 14.60 7.44
C ASN A 180 -24.09 14.89 8.85
N GLY A 181 -23.09 15.78 8.97
CA GLY A 181 -22.45 16.13 10.24
C GLY A 181 -21.20 15.32 10.56
N GLY A 182 -20.74 14.44 9.67
CA GLY A 182 -19.47 13.73 9.75
C GLY A 182 -18.29 14.53 9.19
N PRO A 183 -17.07 14.00 9.22
CA PRO A 183 -15.88 14.72 8.76
C PRO A 183 -15.55 14.51 7.28
N ILE A 184 -16.20 13.59 6.55
CA ILE A 184 -15.85 13.29 5.15
C ILE A 184 -16.33 14.44 4.25
N ILE A 185 -15.39 15.29 3.80
CA ILE A 185 -15.68 16.46 2.94
C ILE A 185 -15.56 16.16 1.45
N ALA A 186 -14.71 15.17 1.08
CA ALA A 186 -14.51 14.79 -0.31
C ALA A 186 -14.38 13.27 -0.45
N VAL A 187 -14.84 12.74 -1.60
CA VAL A 187 -14.77 11.32 -1.94
C VAL A 187 -14.22 11.20 -3.37
N GLN A 188 -13.14 10.44 -3.53
CA GLN A 188 -12.55 10.20 -4.84
C GLN A 188 -13.34 9.15 -5.62
N VAL A 189 -13.45 9.37 -6.93
CA VAL A 189 -14.00 8.42 -7.90
C VAL A 189 -12.84 7.67 -8.54
N GLU A 190 -12.72 6.36 -8.29
CA GLU A 190 -11.63 5.51 -8.79
C GLU A 190 -10.24 5.98 -8.30
N ASN A 191 -9.15 5.63 -8.96
CA ASN A 191 -7.81 6.15 -8.69
C ASN A 191 -6.92 6.06 -9.94
N GLU A 192 -6.40 7.23 -10.39
CA GLU A 192 -5.44 7.33 -11.51
C GLU A 192 -5.84 6.49 -12.72
N TYR A 193 -7.13 6.54 -13.06
CA TYR A 193 -7.66 5.71 -14.14
C TYR A 193 -7.02 6.03 -15.49
N GLY A 194 -6.60 7.28 -15.70
CA GLY A 194 -5.97 7.71 -16.92
C GLY A 194 -4.64 7.01 -17.25
N SER A 195 -3.94 6.51 -16.23
CA SER A 195 -2.74 5.69 -16.39
C SER A 195 -3.05 4.25 -16.80
N PHE A 196 -4.28 3.78 -16.57
CA PHE A 196 -4.73 2.43 -16.90
C PHE A 196 -5.52 2.37 -18.19
N GLY A 197 -6.40 3.34 -18.45
CA GLY A 197 -7.31 3.30 -19.59
C GLY A 197 -7.95 4.63 -19.91
N SER A 198 -8.91 4.59 -20.84
CA SER A 198 -9.68 5.76 -21.30
C SER A 198 -11.17 5.43 -21.48
N ASP A 199 -11.69 4.41 -20.79
CA ASP A 199 -13.11 4.05 -20.82
C ASP A 199 -13.92 4.98 -19.89
N HIS A 200 -14.32 6.15 -20.41
CA HIS A 200 -15.16 7.09 -19.68
C HIS A 200 -16.48 6.48 -19.23
N LYS A 201 -17.02 5.50 -19.95
CA LYS A 201 -18.24 4.79 -19.53
C LYS A 201 -18.01 4.02 -18.23
N TYR A 202 -16.86 3.40 -18.08
CA TYR A 202 -16.47 2.76 -16.82
C TYR A 202 -16.39 3.80 -15.68
N MET A 203 -15.72 4.93 -15.90
CA MET A 203 -15.62 6.00 -14.91
C MET A 203 -16.98 6.56 -14.51
N GLU A 204 -17.89 6.78 -15.47
CA GLU A 204 -19.28 7.16 -15.20
C GLU A 204 -20.02 6.10 -14.38
N GLN A 205 -19.81 4.81 -14.67
CA GLN A 205 -20.41 3.72 -13.90
C GLN A 205 -19.94 3.74 -12.43
N ILE A 206 -18.62 3.90 -12.18
CA ILE A 206 -18.10 3.99 -10.81
C ILE A 206 -18.63 5.25 -10.10
N HIS A 207 -18.69 6.40 -10.78
CA HIS A 207 -19.30 7.62 -10.24
C HIS A 207 -20.76 7.38 -9.82
N HIS A 208 -21.58 6.78 -10.69
CA HIS A 208 -22.97 6.46 -10.36
C HIS A 208 -23.10 5.46 -9.23
N LEU A 209 -22.25 4.43 -9.19
CA LEU A 209 -22.24 3.46 -8.09
C LEU A 209 -21.94 4.12 -6.73
N LEU A 210 -21.04 5.10 -6.68
CA LEU A 210 -20.79 5.87 -5.47
C LEU A 210 -22.01 6.68 -5.03
N LEU A 211 -22.68 7.37 -5.98
CA LEU A 211 -23.90 8.11 -5.69
C LEU A 211 -25.02 7.19 -5.19
N ASP A 212 -25.23 6.06 -5.85
CA ASP A 212 -26.24 5.05 -5.49
C ASP A 212 -25.94 4.38 -4.14
N SER A 213 -24.65 4.31 -3.77
CA SER A 213 -24.18 3.83 -2.47
C SER A 213 -24.28 4.87 -1.35
N GLY A 214 -24.82 6.05 -1.65
CA GLY A 214 -25.10 7.11 -0.69
C GLY A 214 -24.01 8.18 -0.54
N PHE A 215 -22.95 8.15 -1.34
CA PHE A 215 -21.89 9.17 -1.33
C PHE A 215 -22.31 10.42 -2.13
N ASN A 216 -23.32 11.12 -1.65
CA ASN A 216 -23.92 12.30 -2.27
C ASN A 216 -24.01 13.52 -1.34
N ARG A 217 -23.33 13.46 -0.17
CA ARG A 217 -23.29 14.51 0.85
C ARG A 217 -21.87 15.02 1.14
N ALA A 218 -20.92 14.65 0.29
CA ALA A 218 -19.56 15.16 0.20
C ALA A 218 -19.26 15.51 -1.27
N MET A 219 -18.21 16.25 -1.52
CA MET A 219 -17.79 16.57 -2.88
C MET A 219 -17.16 15.34 -3.54
N LEU A 220 -17.58 14.96 -4.75
CA LEU A 220 -16.92 13.95 -5.55
C LEU A 220 -15.86 14.61 -6.46
N TYR A 221 -14.74 13.92 -6.69
CA TYR A 221 -13.63 14.39 -7.51
C TYR A 221 -12.85 13.24 -8.14
N THR A 222 -12.04 13.52 -9.17
CA THR A 222 -11.08 12.56 -9.77
C THR A 222 -9.65 13.02 -9.54
N ALA A 223 -8.71 12.05 -9.52
CA ALA A 223 -7.27 12.31 -9.38
C ALA A 223 -6.49 11.45 -10.38
N ASP A 224 -5.59 12.09 -11.14
CA ASP A 224 -4.70 11.47 -12.13
C ASP A 224 -3.39 12.25 -12.20
N GLY A 225 -2.35 11.72 -12.83
CA GLY A 225 -1.25 12.54 -13.34
C GLY A 225 -1.77 13.61 -14.31
N ALA A 226 -1.10 14.74 -14.43
CA ALA A 226 -1.64 15.83 -15.27
C ALA A 226 -1.79 15.43 -16.74
N ASP A 227 -0.87 14.62 -17.28
CA ASP A 227 -0.93 14.16 -18.66
C ASP A 227 -2.03 13.10 -18.90
N GLU A 228 -2.46 12.40 -17.85
CA GLU A 228 -3.48 11.35 -17.86
C GLU A 228 -4.91 11.87 -17.65
N LEU A 229 -5.07 13.12 -17.17
CA LEU A 229 -6.40 13.74 -16.93
C LEU A 229 -7.39 13.59 -18.08
N PRO A 230 -7.00 13.74 -19.37
CA PRO A 230 -7.95 13.59 -20.47
C PRO A 230 -8.58 12.19 -20.56
N ASN A 231 -7.85 11.16 -20.07
CA ASN A 231 -8.29 9.77 -20.11
C ASN A 231 -9.06 9.36 -18.84
N GLY A 232 -8.63 9.84 -17.65
CA GLY A 232 -9.13 9.36 -16.35
C GLY A 232 -10.16 10.25 -15.71
N SER A 233 -10.18 11.56 -16.01
CA SER A 233 -11.09 12.48 -15.31
C SER A 233 -12.47 12.57 -15.96
N LEU A 234 -13.49 12.89 -15.14
CA LEU A 234 -14.84 13.21 -15.58
C LEU A 234 -15.00 14.74 -15.70
N PRO A 235 -15.55 15.26 -16.81
CA PRO A 235 -15.63 16.70 -17.07
C PRO A 235 -16.44 17.48 -16.04
N GLU A 236 -17.47 16.86 -15.47
CA GLU A 236 -18.40 17.46 -14.49
C GLU A 236 -17.86 17.49 -13.06
N LEU A 237 -16.79 16.72 -12.78
CA LEU A 237 -16.19 16.68 -11.46
C LEU A 237 -14.91 17.53 -11.38
N PRO A 238 -14.61 18.11 -10.20
CA PRO A 238 -13.28 18.65 -9.94
C PRO A 238 -12.22 17.59 -10.18
N ALA A 239 -11.12 17.98 -10.81
CA ALA A 239 -9.96 17.12 -11.02
C ALA A 239 -8.77 17.69 -10.24
N VAL A 240 -8.09 16.81 -9.53
CA VAL A 240 -6.81 17.09 -8.87
C VAL A 240 -5.70 16.32 -9.56
N ILE A 241 -4.45 16.70 -9.35
CA ILE A 241 -3.30 16.06 -9.99
C ILE A 241 -2.35 15.45 -8.97
N ASN A 242 -1.73 14.32 -9.35
CA ASN A 242 -0.72 13.63 -8.56
C ASN A 242 0.65 13.84 -9.19
N PHE A 243 1.67 14.13 -8.36
CA PHE A 243 3.05 14.31 -8.84
C PHE A 243 4.06 14.23 -7.69
N GLY A 244 5.33 13.99 -8.05
CA GLY A 244 6.44 13.91 -7.12
C GLY A 244 7.06 15.26 -6.77
N SER A 245 7.88 15.25 -5.72
CA SER A 245 8.70 16.39 -5.30
C SER A 245 9.60 16.85 -6.45
N GLY A 246 9.63 18.17 -6.69
CA GLY A 246 10.39 18.83 -7.75
C GLY A 246 9.55 19.20 -8.99
N ASP A 247 8.34 18.68 -9.13
CA ASP A 247 7.53 18.79 -10.34
C ASP A 247 6.36 19.79 -10.27
N ALA A 248 6.05 20.34 -9.09
CA ALA A 248 4.83 21.11 -8.85
C ALA A 248 4.56 22.23 -9.88
N LYS A 249 5.57 23.02 -10.22
CA LYS A 249 5.39 24.14 -11.18
C LYS A 249 5.05 23.65 -12.58
N ALA A 250 5.67 22.56 -13.02
CA ALA A 250 5.44 21.98 -14.33
C ALA A 250 4.06 21.34 -14.42
N GLU A 251 3.69 20.56 -13.41
CA GLU A 251 2.44 19.83 -13.37
C GLU A 251 1.23 20.76 -13.23
N PHE A 252 1.28 21.78 -12.36
CA PHE A 252 0.22 22.79 -12.32
C PHE A 252 0.12 23.62 -13.60
N ALA A 253 1.23 23.88 -14.31
CA ALA A 253 1.19 24.55 -15.61
C ALA A 253 0.53 23.68 -16.70
N LYS A 254 0.62 22.35 -16.61
CA LYS A 254 -0.13 21.40 -17.47
C LYS A 254 -1.62 21.45 -17.10
N LEU A 255 -1.95 21.37 -15.80
CA LEU A 255 -3.32 21.46 -15.33
C LEU A 255 -4.01 22.75 -15.79
N ASP A 256 -3.32 23.89 -15.74
CA ASP A 256 -3.85 25.19 -16.21
C ASP A 256 -4.24 25.19 -17.68
N LYS A 257 -3.54 24.44 -18.51
CA LYS A 257 -3.85 24.30 -19.95
C LYS A 257 -5.04 23.35 -20.17
N LEU A 258 -5.11 22.25 -19.42
CA LEU A 258 -6.13 21.20 -19.59
C LEU A 258 -7.44 21.57 -18.90
N ARG A 259 -7.37 22.17 -17.74
CA ARG A 259 -8.49 22.60 -16.90
C ARG A 259 -8.28 24.04 -16.45
N PRO A 260 -8.49 25.05 -17.32
CA PRO A 260 -8.23 26.46 -16.99
C PRO A 260 -9.12 27.01 -15.87
N ARG A 261 -10.16 26.27 -15.49
CA ARG A 261 -11.03 26.58 -14.34
C ARG A 261 -11.05 25.38 -13.40
N GLY A 262 -11.14 25.64 -12.11
CA GLY A 262 -11.20 24.65 -11.05
C GLY A 262 -10.10 24.90 -10.00
N PRO A 263 -10.28 24.37 -8.80
CA PRO A 263 -9.33 24.53 -7.73
C PRO A 263 -8.01 23.81 -8.05
N ARG A 264 -6.90 24.36 -7.56
CA ARG A 264 -5.58 23.79 -7.70
C ARG A 264 -5.25 22.95 -6.46
N MET A 265 -5.09 21.65 -6.66
CA MET A 265 -4.74 20.72 -5.60
C MET A 265 -3.81 19.62 -6.14
N CYS A 266 -2.76 19.31 -5.38
CA CYS A 266 -2.03 18.07 -5.49
C CYS A 266 -2.75 17.02 -4.64
N GLY A 267 -3.30 15.99 -5.30
CA GLY A 267 -4.05 14.91 -4.66
C GLY A 267 -3.14 13.89 -3.99
N GLU A 268 -1.96 13.67 -4.57
CA GLU A 268 -0.84 12.95 -3.99
C GLU A 268 0.45 13.71 -4.28
N TYR A 269 0.97 14.38 -3.28
CA TYR A 269 2.30 14.97 -3.32
C TYR A 269 3.29 13.94 -2.78
N TRP A 270 3.98 13.25 -3.69
CA TRP A 270 4.92 12.18 -3.32
C TRP A 270 6.18 12.80 -2.72
N ASP A 271 6.17 12.89 -1.37
CA ASP A 271 7.25 13.41 -0.53
C ASP A 271 8.25 12.33 -0.10
N GLY A 272 8.31 11.26 -0.86
CA GLY A 272 9.15 10.08 -0.71
C GLY A 272 8.83 9.07 -1.80
N TRP A 273 9.25 7.81 -1.61
CA TRP A 273 8.93 6.70 -2.50
C TRP A 273 9.00 5.35 -1.79
N PHE A 274 8.31 4.37 -2.33
CA PHE A 274 8.32 3.00 -1.81
C PHE A 274 9.56 2.21 -2.27
N ASP A 275 9.81 1.08 -1.60
CA ASP A 275 10.96 0.22 -1.87
C ASP A 275 10.55 -1.14 -2.42
N HIS A 276 11.36 -1.68 -3.34
CA HIS A 276 11.29 -3.06 -3.77
C HIS A 276 12.38 -3.93 -3.14
N TRP A 277 12.08 -5.21 -2.93
CA TRP A 277 13.09 -6.19 -2.51
C TRP A 277 14.24 -6.28 -3.51
N GLY A 278 15.47 -6.10 -3.01
CA GLY A 278 16.71 -6.17 -3.79
C GLY A 278 17.17 -4.83 -4.37
N GLU A 279 16.45 -3.75 -4.15
CA GLU A 279 16.80 -2.38 -4.52
C GLU A 279 17.37 -1.60 -3.34
N LYS A 280 17.66 -0.33 -3.54
CA LYS A 280 18.06 0.57 -2.47
C LYS A 280 16.85 1.24 -1.85
N HIS A 281 16.96 1.58 -0.56
CA HIS A 281 15.98 2.43 0.11
C HIS A 281 15.94 3.83 -0.55
N HIS A 282 14.74 4.28 -0.87
CA HIS A 282 14.51 5.60 -1.44
C HIS A 282 14.49 6.67 -0.36
N THR A 283 15.16 7.78 -0.63
CA THR A 283 15.15 8.97 0.23
C THR A 283 15.08 10.22 -0.63
N THR A 284 14.46 11.26 -0.11
CA THR A 284 14.28 12.57 -0.76
C THR A 284 14.94 13.68 0.04
N ASP A 285 15.08 14.87 -0.54
CA ASP A 285 15.65 16.03 0.16
C ASP A 285 14.53 16.83 0.85
N PRO A 286 14.45 16.79 2.20
CA PRO A 286 13.39 17.46 2.92
C PRO A 286 13.43 18.99 2.85
N ASP A 287 14.58 19.60 2.52
CA ASP A 287 14.67 21.05 2.33
C ASP A 287 14.09 21.50 0.99
N GLU A 288 14.28 20.70 -0.07
CA GLU A 288 13.66 20.97 -1.38
C GLU A 288 12.14 20.78 -1.31
N GLU A 289 11.67 19.75 -0.65
CA GLU A 289 10.23 19.50 -0.43
C GLU A 289 9.58 20.65 0.36
N ALA A 290 10.24 21.11 1.42
CA ALA A 290 9.74 22.25 2.20
C ALA A 290 9.64 23.53 1.35
N LYS A 291 10.60 23.80 0.46
CA LYS A 291 10.56 24.93 -0.47
C LYS A 291 9.42 24.80 -1.48
N GLU A 292 9.20 23.61 -1.99
CA GLU A 292 8.14 23.36 -2.96
C GLU A 292 6.76 23.46 -2.32
N LEU A 293 6.58 22.88 -1.12
CA LEU A 293 5.37 23.06 -0.32
C LEU A 293 5.11 24.54 -0.03
N GLU A 294 6.14 25.30 0.38
CA GLU A 294 6.02 26.75 0.61
C GLU A 294 5.51 27.46 -0.64
N TRP A 295 6.05 27.12 -1.82
CA TRP A 295 5.60 27.69 -3.08
C TRP A 295 4.15 27.36 -3.37
N MET A 296 3.73 26.09 -3.24
CA MET A 296 2.33 25.67 -3.48
C MET A 296 1.37 26.42 -2.56
N LEU A 297 1.66 26.48 -1.27
CA LEU A 297 0.80 27.13 -0.29
C LEU A 297 0.71 28.64 -0.51
N ALA A 298 1.80 29.30 -0.92
CA ALA A 298 1.82 30.72 -1.25
C ALA A 298 0.98 31.07 -2.49
N GLN A 299 0.75 30.11 -3.41
CA GLN A 299 -0.20 30.27 -4.52
C GLN A 299 -1.67 30.05 -4.09
N GLY A 300 -1.93 29.64 -2.84
CA GLY A 300 -3.25 29.25 -2.37
C GLY A 300 -3.66 27.83 -2.81
N TYR A 301 -2.72 27.02 -3.31
CA TYR A 301 -3.00 25.65 -3.75
C TYR A 301 -3.17 24.72 -2.56
N SER A 302 -4.08 23.77 -2.69
CA SER A 302 -4.30 22.70 -1.73
C SER A 302 -3.34 21.53 -1.96
N VAL A 303 -3.03 20.79 -0.91
CA VAL A 303 -2.09 19.66 -0.98
C VAL A 303 -2.52 18.51 -0.07
N ASN A 304 -2.28 17.29 -0.53
CA ASN A 304 -2.30 16.08 0.29
C ASN A 304 -0.90 15.44 0.26
N LEU A 305 -0.22 15.43 1.40
CA LEU A 305 1.10 14.78 1.52
C LEU A 305 0.92 13.26 1.36
N TYR A 306 1.59 12.68 0.42
CA TYR A 306 1.57 11.24 0.18
C TYR A 306 3.01 10.69 0.28
N MET A 307 3.40 10.20 1.46
CA MET A 307 2.54 9.95 2.63
C MET A 307 2.88 10.92 3.77
N PHE A 308 1.90 11.27 4.59
CA PHE A 308 2.18 11.83 5.91
C PHE A 308 2.74 10.76 6.86
N HIS A 309 2.14 9.55 6.83
CA HIS A 309 2.57 8.38 7.56
C HIS A 309 2.35 7.13 6.71
N GLY A 310 3.42 6.48 6.30
CA GLY A 310 3.35 5.30 5.45
C GLY A 310 2.88 4.05 6.21
N GLY A 311 3.54 3.72 7.31
CA GLY A 311 3.22 2.56 8.14
C GLY A 311 3.72 1.24 7.58
N THR A 312 3.00 0.14 7.84
CA THR A 312 3.41 -1.23 7.54
C THR A 312 2.35 -1.98 6.75
N SER A 313 2.71 -2.60 5.65
CA SER A 313 1.86 -3.56 4.91
C SER A 313 1.86 -4.92 5.62
N PHE A 314 1.19 -4.98 6.80
CA PHE A 314 1.19 -6.17 7.64
C PHE A 314 0.71 -7.42 6.91
N GLY A 315 1.27 -8.57 7.28
CA GLY A 315 0.94 -9.86 6.70
C GLY A 315 1.35 -9.96 5.24
N TRP A 316 0.39 -10.20 4.37
CA TRP A 316 0.58 -10.48 2.95
C TRP A 316 0.25 -9.29 2.04
N MET A 317 0.11 -8.08 2.62
CA MET A 317 -0.55 -6.97 1.93
C MET A 317 0.36 -6.12 1.04
N ASN A 318 1.69 -6.29 1.09
CA ASN A 318 2.55 -5.65 0.10
C ASN A 318 2.25 -6.16 -1.31
N GLY A 319 2.18 -5.24 -2.26
CA GLY A 319 2.00 -5.52 -3.67
C GLY A 319 3.30 -5.75 -4.42
N ALA A 320 3.27 -5.43 -5.70
CA ALA A 320 4.41 -5.45 -6.60
C ALA A 320 4.19 -4.51 -7.78
N ASN A 321 5.27 -4.09 -8.44
CA ASN A 321 5.22 -3.31 -9.68
C ASN A 321 5.89 -4.07 -10.83
N ILE A 322 5.61 -3.63 -12.06
CA ILE A 322 6.36 -4.04 -13.25
C ILE A 322 6.93 -2.79 -13.89
N ASP A 323 8.20 -2.52 -13.62
CA ASP A 323 8.92 -1.40 -14.18
C ASP A 323 9.84 -1.84 -15.32
N ALA A 324 9.66 -1.23 -16.50
CA ALA A 324 10.40 -1.62 -17.72
C ALA A 324 10.35 -3.13 -18.02
N GLY A 325 9.24 -3.80 -17.68
CA GLY A 325 9.04 -5.23 -17.88
C GLY A 325 9.60 -6.12 -16.76
N LYS A 326 10.19 -5.56 -15.70
CA LYS A 326 10.73 -6.32 -14.57
C LYS A 326 9.78 -6.29 -13.39
N TYR A 327 9.52 -7.46 -12.83
CA TYR A 327 8.74 -7.61 -11.61
C TYR A 327 9.55 -7.19 -10.39
N GLY A 328 9.01 -6.27 -9.59
CA GLY A 328 9.56 -5.78 -8.33
C GLY A 328 8.53 -5.94 -7.21
N PRO A 329 8.65 -6.92 -6.29
CA PRO A 329 7.77 -7.01 -5.14
C PRO A 329 8.15 -5.95 -4.10
N ASP A 330 7.13 -5.26 -3.57
CA ASP A 330 7.30 -4.23 -2.55
C ASP A 330 7.76 -4.86 -1.22
N VAL A 331 8.52 -4.10 -0.43
CA VAL A 331 8.86 -4.53 0.93
C VAL A 331 7.65 -4.42 1.88
N THR A 332 7.74 -5.05 3.05
CA THR A 332 6.66 -5.00 4.05
C THR A 332 6.51 -3.60 4.66
N SER A 333 7.61 -2.91 4.93
CA SER A 333 7.57 -1.54 5.43
C SER A 333 7.12 -0.58 4.33
N TYR A 334 6.13 0.23 4.62
CA TYR A 334 5.75 1.33 3.75
C TYR A 334 6.34 2.64 4.32
N ASP A 335 7.63 2.58 4.68
CA ASP A 335 8.34 3.72 5.27
C ASP A 335 8.25 4.97 4.41
N TYR A 336 8.47 4.86 3.12
CA TYR A 336 8.28 5.90 2.11
C TYR A 336 9.14 7.15 2.32
N ASP A 337 10.07 7.13 3.27
CA ASP A 337 10.86 8.30 3.73
C ASP A 337 10.00 9.51 4.19
N VAL A 338 8.86 9.23 4.78
CA VAL A 338 7.81 10.21 5.14
C VAL A 338 8.09 11.00 6.42
N PRO A 339 7.30 12.06 6.71
CA PRO A 339 7.44 12.88 7.93
C PRO A 339 7.30 12.09 9.24
N VAL A 340 6.43 11.07 9.29
CA VAL A 340 6.18 10.25 10.48
C VAL A 340 6.55 8.80 10.20
N SER A 341 7.62 8.29 10.82
CA SER A 341 8.14 6.94 10.59
C SER A 341 7.15 5.83 10.93
N GLU A 342 7.46 4.60 10.53
CA GLU A 342 6.63 3.41 10.71
C GLU A 342 6.14 3.21 12.16
N ASN A 343 7.01 3.42 13.17
CA ASN A 343 6.65 3.37 14.60
C ASN A 343 6.11 4.71 15.13
N GLY A 344 5.97 5.73 14.28
CA GLY A 344 5.39 7.02 14.65
C GLY A 344 6.39 8.07 15.14
N GLU A 345 7.68 7.89 15.01
CA GLU A 345 8.67 8.93 15.31
C GLU A 345 8.60 10.08 14.31
N LEU A 346 8.79 11.30 14.80
CA LEU A 346 8.78 12.50 13.98
C LEU A 346 10.18 12.73 13.40
N ARG A 347 10.28 12.78 12.08
CA ARG A 347 11.53 13.02 11.37
C ARG A 347 11.79 14.53 11.15
N ARG A 348 12.98 14.86 10.67
CA ARG A 348 13.33 16.24 10.29
C ARG A 348 12.34 16.83 9.29
N LYS A 349 11.92 16.06 8.31
CA LYS A 349 10.90 16.41 7.30
C LYS A 349 9.62 16.94 7.96
N TYR A 350 9.11 16.26 9.01
CA TYR A 350 7.93 16.69 9.75
C TYR A 350 8.03 18.13 10.26
N PHE A 351 9.16 18.50 10.87
CA PHE A 351 9.33 19.82 11.45
C PHE A 351 9.50 20.91 10.38
N LEU A 352 10.19 20.63 9.29
CA LEU A 352 10.33 21.55 8.16
C LEU A 352 8.98 21.87 7.52
N LEU A 353 8.19 20.83 7.20
CA LEU A 353 6.86 21.01 6.61
C LEU A 353 5.90 21.71 7.59
N ARG A 354 5.97 21.40 8.89
CA ARG A 354 5.22 22.10 9.93
C ARG A 354 5.54 23.60 9.97
N ASP A 355 6.82 23.97 9.91
CA ASP A 355 7.25 25.36 9.93
C ASP A 355 6.74 26.12 8.69
N VAL A 356 6.76 25.50 7.52
CA VAL A 356 6.18 26.04 6.29
C VAL A 356 4.68 26.28 6.46
N ILE A 357 3.92 25.28 6.93
CA ILE A 357 2.48 25.39 7.14
C ILE A 357 2.17 26.52 8.14
N GLN A 358 2.86 26.57 9.28
CA GLN A 358 2.69 27.63 10.27
C GLN A 358 2.98 29.01 9.67
N LYS A 359 4.04 29.16 8.89
CA LYS A 359 4.42 30.41 8.23
C LYS A 359 3.35 30.88 7.24
N GLN A 360 2.83 29.96 6.41
CA GLN A 360 1.87 30.31 5.35
C GLN A 360 0.46 30.57 5.90
N THR A 361 0.04 29.82 6.92
CA THR A 361 -1.29 29.98 7.52
C THR A 361 -1.35 31.05 8.60
N GLY A 362 -0.21 31.42 9.22
CA GLY A 362 -0.15 32.27 10.40
C GLY A 362 -0.72 31.62 11.68
N ILE A 363 -1.09 30.32 11.61
CA ILE A 363 -1.69 29.57 12.73
C ILE A 363 -0.58 28.76 13.40
N THR A 364 -0.42 28.90 14.72
CA THR A 364 0.50 28.05 15.49
C THR A 364 -0.20 26.72 15.81
N PRO A 365 0.26 25.60 15.23
CA PRO A 365 -0.33 24.30 15.53
C PRO A 365 -0.04 23.86 16.97
N PRO A 366 -0.85 22.97 17.55
CA PRO A 366 -0.57 22.41 18.87
C PRO A 366 0.77 21.66 18.91
N ALA A 367 1.31 21.46 20.12
CA ALA A 367 2.51 20.65 20.27
C ALA A 367 2.22 19.19 19.87
N PRO A 368 3.16 18.51 19.20
CA PRO A 368 3.02 17.09 18.90
C PRO A 368 2.87 16.25 20.17
N PRO A 369 2.19 15.10 20.10
CA PRO A 369 2.18 14.13 21.19
C PRO A 369 3.58 13.72 21.63
N ALA A 370 3.74 13.33 22.90
CA ALA A 370 5.01 12.80 23.38
C ALA A 370 5.42 11.55 22.57
N PRO A 371 6.71 11.39 22.23
CA PRO A 371 7.17 10.23 21.49
C PRO A 371 6.95 8.94 22.27
N MET A 372 6.63 7.88 21.57
CA MET A 372 6.56 6.52 22.09
C MET A 372 7.76 5.74 21.52
N PRO A 373 8.94 5.81 22.18
CA PRO A 373 10.14 5.22 21.62
C PRO A 373 10.05 3.70 21.62
N ALA A 374 10.53 3.08 20.55
CA ALA A 374 10.73 1.66 20.51
C ALA A 374 11.83 1.21 21.49
N LYS A 375 11.77 -0.04 21.95
CA LYS A 375 12.71 -0.62 22.91
C LYS A 375 13.36 -1.86 22.33
N ALA A 376 14.65 -2.03 22.61
CA ALA A 376 15.29 -3.32 22.41
C ALA A 376 14.79 -4.30 23.50
N LEU A 377 14.53 -5.53 23.10
CA LEU A 377 14.18 -6.64 23.99
C LEU A 377 15.28 -7.70 23.94
N ALA A 378 15.19 -8.70 24.82
CA ALA A 378 16.13 -9.81 24.78
C ALA A 378 16.04 -10.55 23.42
N PRO A 379 17.17 -10.97 22.86
CA PRO A 379 17.17 -11.74 21.61
C PRO A 379 16.37 -13.04 21.77
N ILE A 380 15.72 -13.45 20.69
CA ILE A 380 14.92 -14.68 20.66
C ILE A 380 15.82 -15.84 20.20
N GLU A 381 15.92 -16.86 21.05
CA GLU A 381 16.57 -18.13 20.73
C GLU A 381 15.51 -19.18 20.39
N PHE A 382 15.61 -19.77 19.22
CA PHE A 382 14.71 -20.84 18.80
C PHE A 382 15.28 -22.20 19.20
N LYS A 383 14.44 -23.04 19.82
CA LYS A 383 14.80 -24.40 20.27
C LYS A 383 13.89 -25.48 19.69
N ALA A 384 12.85 -25.07 19.01
CA ALA A 384 11.88 -25.97 18.42
C ALA A 384 11.58 -25.55 16.98
N SER A 385 11.42 -26.54 16.11
CA SER A 385 11.07 -26.31 14.71
C SER A 385 10.34 -27.51 14.10
N THR A 386 9.72 -27.28 12.94
CA THR A 386 9.16 -28.32 12.09
C THR A 386 9.41 -27.99 10.62
N PRO A 387 9.91 -28.92 9.80
CA PRO A 387 10.00 -28.69 8.36
C PRO A 387 8.60 -28.62 7.74
N ILE A 388 8.45 -27.82 6.69
CA ILE A 388 7.16 -27.65 6.00
C ILE A 388 6.60 -29.00 5.53
N TRP A 389 7.47 -29.94 5.18
CA TRP A 389 7.14 -31.29 4.71
C TRP A 389 6.35 -32.13 5.71
N ASP A 390 6.55 -31.91 7.01
CA ASP A 390 5.88 -32.62 8.10
C ASP A 390 4.50 -32.00 8.45
N SER A 391 4.17 -30.85 7.80
CA SER A 391 3.00 -30.03 8.12
C SER A 391 2.05 -29.86 6.93
N LEU A 392 2.24 -30.62 5.85
CA LEU A 392 1.44 -30.46 4.64
C LEU A 392 -0.03 -30.82 4.88
N PRO A 393 -0.99 -30.01 4.41
CA PRO A 393 -2.41 -30.35 4.46
C PRO A 393 -2.74 -31.48 3.49
N ARG A 394 -4.01 -31.86 3.41
CA ARG A 394 -4.46 -32.80 2.38
C ARG A 394 -4.32 -32.16 0.99
N PRO A 395 -3.68 -32.82 0.01
CA PRO A 395 -3.51 -32.26 -1.32
C PRO A 395 -4.79 -32.26 -2.13
N VAL A 396 -4.86 -31.32 -3.07
CA VAL A 396 -5.80 -31.36 -4.19
C VAL A 396 -5.11 -32.07 -5.34
N ALA A 397 -5.70 -33.18 -5.80
CA ALA A 397 -5.19 -33.92 -6.97
C ALA A 397 -5.71 -33.25 -8.25
N SER A 398 -4.82 -32.98 -9.20
CA SER A 398 -5.16 -32.40 -10.50
C SER A 398 -4.26 -32.96 -11.59
N GLN A 399 -4.79 -33.14 -12.78
CA GLN A 399 -3.99 -33.53 -13.93
C GLN A 399 -3.08 -32.40 -14.39
N GLN A 400 -3.53 -31.15 -14.23
CA GLN A 400 -2.82 -29.92 -14.62
C GLN A 400 -2.51 -29.05 -13.41
N ILE A 401 -1.65 -28.07 -13.60
CA ILE A 401 -1.39 -27.01 -12.62
C ILE A 401 -2.68 -26.21 -12.34
N LEU A 402 -2.86 -25.83 -11.09
CA LEU A 402 -3.90 -24.91 -10.62
C LEU A 402 -3.23 -23.76 -9.87
N SER A 403 -3.67 -22.54 -10.08
CA SER A 403 -3.20 -21.36 -9.38
C SER A 403 -3.74 -21.32 -7.93
N MET A 404 -3.26 -20.36 -7.12
CA MET A 404 -3.82 -20.13 -5.79
C MET A 404 -5.31 -19.78 -5.86
N GLU A 405 -5.72 -18.94 -6.81
CA GLU A 405 -7.10 -18.50 -6.97
C GLU A 405 -8.03 -19.65 -7.38
N ASP A 406 -7.58 -20.58 -8.21
CA ASP A 406 -8.36 -21.78 -8.55
C ASP A 406 -8.71 -22.61 -7.31
N LEU A 407 -7.81 -22.58 -6.30
CA LEU A 407 -7.97 -23.29 -5.04
C LEU A 407 -8.65 -22.46 -3.95
N GLY A 408 -9.01 -21.21 -4.24
CA GLY A 408 -9.59 -20.28 -3.28
C GLY A 408 -8.62 -19.77 -2.23
N GLN A 409 -7.33 -19.86 -2.50
CA GLN A 409 -6.27 -19.35 -1.64
C GLN A 409 -5.93 -17.92 -2.05
N ASN A 410 -5.95 -16.97 -1.10
CA ASN A 410 -5.66 -15.56 -1.37
C ASN A 410 -4.16 -15.25 -1.25
N TYR A 411 -3.47 -15.81 -0.26
CA TYR A 411 -2.11 -15.43 0.14
C TYR A 411 -1.27 -16.64 0.52
N GLY A 412 0.01 -16.41 0.81
CA GLY A 412 0.92 -17.39 1.40
C GLY A 412 1.73 -18.16 0.38
N TYR A 413 1.84 -19.47 0.59
CA TYR A 413 2.65 -20.38 -0.20
C TYR A 413 1.79 -21.46 -0.83
N ILE A 414 2.30 -22.09 -1.89
CA ILE A 414 1.66 -23.26 -2.51
C ILE A 414 2.75 -24.27 -2.90
N LEU A 415 2.50 -25.54 -2.62
CA LEU A 415 3.42 -26.61 -2.99
C LEU A 415 2.81 -27.47 -4.09
N TYR A 416 3.55 -27.65 -5.17
CA TYR A 416 3.24 -28.54 -6.27
C TYR A 416 4.14 -29.77 -6.21
N ARG A 417 3.55 -30.98 -6.20
CA ARG A 417 4.26 -32.26 -6.16
C ARG A 417 3.82 -33.15 -7.31
N THR A 418 4.80 -33.72 -8.00
CA THR A 418 4.58 -34.80 -8.97
C THR A 418 5.76 -35.77 -8.96
N ASN A 419 5.65 -36.91 -9.67
CA ASN A 419 6.74 -37.85 -9.86
C ASN A 419 7.20 -37.84 -11.32
N ILE A 420 8.51 -37.79 -11.52
CA ILE A 420 9.17 -37.91 -12.83
C ILE A 420 9.43 -39.39 -13.07
N ALA A 421 8.79 -39.92 -14.11
CA ALA A 421 8.73 -41.37 -14.35
C ALA A 421 10.09 -42.00 -14.64
N HIS A 422 10.96 -41.31 -15.38
CA HIS A 422 12.23 -41.88 -15.84
C HIS A 422 13.43 -40.98 -15.51
N ALA A 423 14.57 -41.63 -15.21
CA ALA A 423 15.86 -40.97 -15.08
C ALA A 423 16.20 -40.23 -16.37
N GLN A 424 16.54 -38.95 -16.26
CA GLN A 424 16.90 -38.10 -17.40
C GLN A 424 17.59 -36.82 -16.94
N SER A 425 18.28 -36.16 -17.83
CA SER A 425 18.78 -34.80 -17.63
C SER A 425 18.01 -33.86 -18.56
N GLY A 426 17.74 -32.67 -18.10
CA GLY A 426 17.05 -31.69 -18.92
C GLY A 426 16.81 -30.37 -18.21
N GLU A 427 16.22 -29.48 -18.93
CA GLU A 427 15.76 -28.19 -18.41
C GLU A 427 14.36 -28.38 -17.82
N LEU A 428 14.24 -28.14 -16.52
CA LEU A 428 12.96 -27.96 -15.84
C LEU A 428 12.53 -26.52 -16.04
N ARG A 429 11.42 -26.28 -16.72
CA ARG A 429 10.90 -24.95 -17.01
C ARG A 429 9.54 -24.77 -16.35
N ILE A 430 9.36 -23.64 -15.67
CA ILE A 430 8.08 -23.21 -15.11
C ILE A 430 7.58 -22.05 -15.97
N ASN A 431 6.49 -22.29 -16.69
CA ASN A 431 5.86 -21.27 -17.50
C ASN A 431 4.92 -20.43 -16.63
N GLU A 432 5.18 -19.12 -16.57
CA GLU A 432 4.47 -18.14 -15.74
C GLU A 432 4.53 -18.49 -14.23
N LEU A 433 5.71 -18.29 -13.66
CA LEU A 433 5.96 -18.35 -12.21
C LEU A 433 5.56 -17.01 -11.55
N HIS A 434 4.72 -17.08 -10.53
CA HIS A 434 4.28 -15.95 -9.68
C HIS A 434 4.41 -16.29 -8.19
N SER A 435 5.56 -16.00 -7.48
CA SER A 435 6.65 -15.13 -7.92
C SER A 435 8.03 -15.76 -7.71
N TYR A 436 8.23 -16.53 -6.61
CA TYR A 436 9.50 -17.16 -6.24
C TYR A 436 9.30 -18.65 -5.96
N ALA A 437 10.13 -19.50 -6.55
CA ALA A 437 10.02 -20.95 -6.40
C ALA A 437 11.30 -21.58 -5.88
N GLN A 438 11.16 -22.53 -4.96
CA GLN A 438 12.22 -23.49 -4.60
C GLN A 438 11.89 -24.86 -5.14
N ILE A 439 12.87 -25.50 -5.78
CA ILE A 439 12.73 -26.79 -6.44
C ILE A 439 13.50 -27.85 -5.62
N TYR A 440 12.84 -28.97 -5.36
CA TYR A 440 13.41 -30.08 -4.63
C TYR A 440 13.20 -31.40 -5.41
N LEU A 441 14.24 -32.24 -5.44
CA LEU A 441 14.21 -33.60 -5.98
C LEU A 441 14.41 -34.58 -4.82
N ASP A 442 13.43 -35.42 -4.57
CA ASP A 442 13.39 -36.35 -3.41
C ASP A 442 13.64 -35.67 -2.06
N GLY A 443 13.23 -34.40 -1.93
CA GLY A 443 13.42 -33.58 -0.74
C GLY A 443 14.78 -32.90 -0.65
N ILE A 444 15.65 -33.07 -1.64
CA ILE A 444 16.93 -32.40 -1.74
C ILE A 444 16.77 -31.11 -2.56
N PHE A 445 17.21 -29.97 -2.00
CA PHE A 445 17.14 -28.69 -2.71
C PHE A 445 17.99 -28.72 -3.98
N ALA A 446 17.36 -28.49 -5.11
CA ALA A 446 17.96 -28.47 -6.45
C ALA A 446 18.26 -27.05 -6.96
N GLY A 447 17.51 -26.04 -6.51
CA GLY A 447 17.69 -24.65 -6.91
C GLY A 447 16.45 -23.82 -6.68
N ALA A 448 16.55 -22.54 -7.02
CA ALA A 448 15.43 -21.60 -6.94
C ALA A 448 15.26 -20.84 -8.26
N LEU A 449 14.04 -20.37 -8.52
CA LEU A 449 13.72 -19.47 -9.62
C LEU A 449 13.07 -18.21 -9.06
N ASP A 450 13.51 -17.06 -9.55
CA ASP A 450 13.09 -15.74 -9.08
C ASP A 450 12.57 -14.92 -10.26
N ARG A 451 11.28 -14.57 -10.22
CA ARG A 451 10.62 -13.76 -11.26
C ARG A 451 11.28 -12.39 -11.42
N ARG A 452 11.83 -11.79 -10.34
CA ARG A 452 12.55 -10.50 -10.41
C ARG A 452 13.76 -10.55 -11.34
N LEU A 453 14.35 -11.74 -11.50
CA LEU A 453 15.54 -12.00 -12.29
C LEU A 453 15.21 -12.65 -13.64
N ASP A 454 13.92 -12.67 -14.03
CA ASP A 454 13.41 -13.32 -15.26
C ASP A 454 13.77 -14.81 -15.36
N GLN A 455 13.96 -15.47 -14.21
CA GLN A 455 14.30 -16.89 -14.15
C GLN A 455 13.04 -17.73 -14.30
N SER A 456 13.02 -18.56 -15.32
CA SER A 456 11.90 -19.47 -15.61
C SER A 456 12.33 -20.93 -15.74
N SER A 457 13.62 -21.24 -15.68
CA SER A 457 14.11 -22.61 -15.86
C SER A 457 15.38 -22.92 -15.06
N LEU A 458 15.56 -24.20 -14.77
CA LEU A 458 16.69 -24.76 -14.04
C LEU A 458 17.12 -26.06 -14.70
N SER A 459 18.43 -26.23 -14.96
CA SER A 459 18.98 -27.51 -15.41
C SER A 459 18.98 -28.51 -14.26
N VAL A 460 18.33 -29.66 -14.46
CA VAL A 460 18.24 -30.72 -13.45
C VAL A 460 18.74 -32.06 -13.99
N GLN A 461 19.24 -32.89 -13.07
CA GLN A 461 19.63 -34.25 -13.37
C GLN A 461 18.79 -35.21 -12.50
N ILE A 462 17.87 -35.92 -13.13
CA ILE A 462 17.03 -36.95 -12.51
C ILE A 462 17.81 -38.27 -12.54
N GLN A 463 18.24 -38.73 -11.36
CA GLN A 463 19.20 -39.83 -11.22
C GLN A 463 18.57 -41.21 -11.30
N HIS A 464 17.27 -41.34 -10.97
CA HIS A 464 16.54 -42.59 -10.96
C HIS A 464 15.08 -42.42 -11.37
N ASP A 465 14.45 -43.51 -11.76
CA ASP A 465 13.05 -43.55 -12.09
C ASP A 465 12.17 -43.22 -10.88
N ASN A 466 11.01 -42.60 -11.13
CA ASN A 466 10.03 -42.23 -10.14
C ASN A 466 10.54 -41.21 -9.08
N THR A 467 11.43 -40.30 -9.51
CA THR A 467 11.94 -39.22 -8.67
C THR A 467 10.82 -38.23 -8.31
N ARG A 468 10.64 -37.93 -7.03
CA ARG A 468 9.67 -36.93 -6.56
C ARG A 468 10.18 -35.53 -6.83
N LEU A 469 9.38 -34.74 -7.55
CA LEU A 469 9.59 -33.31 -7.74
C LEU A 469 8.63 -32.55 -6.84
N ASP A 470 9.20 -31.66 -6.01
CA ASP A 470 8.46 -30.69 -5.20
C ASP A 470 8.85 -29.27 -5.64
N ILE A 471 7.86 -28.41 -5.90
CA ILE A 471 8.03 -26.99 -6.22
C ILE A 471 7.26 -26.17 -5.18
N LEU A 472 7.98 -25.54 -4.26
CA LEU A 472 7.40 -24.64 -3.25
C LEU A 472 7.43 -23.22 -3.79
N VAL A 473 6.24 -22.63 -3.99
CA VAL A 473 6.10 -21.28 -4.55
C VAL A 473 5.58 -20.32 -3.50
N GLU A 474 6.21 -19.15 -3.41
CA GLU A 474 5.73 -18.00 -2.65
C GLU A 474 5.03 -17.01 -3.58
N ASN A 475 3.87 -16.51 -3.15
CA ASN A 475 3.29 -15.28 -3.69
C ASN A 475 3.96 -14.09 -2.98
N SER A 476 4.92 -13.43 -3.63
CA SER A 476 5.65 -12.28 -3.06
C SER A 476 4.90 -10.96 -3.12
N GLY A 477 3.70 -10.94 -3.69
CA GLY A 477 2.82 -9.79 -3.92
C GLY A 477 2.32 -9.78 -5.36
N ARG A 478 1.01 -9.54 -5.56
CA ARG A 478 0.46 -9.33 -6.90
C ARG A 478 0.73 -7.91 -7.36
N VAL A 479 0.92 -7.76 -8.66
CA VAL A 479 1.09 -6.44 -9.29
C VAL A 479 -0.09 -5.54 -8.93
N ASN A 480 0.20 -4.30 -8.56
CA ASN A 480 -0.79 -3.32 -8.08
C ASN A 480 -1.04 -2.17 -9.07
N PHE A 481 -0.19 -1.97 -10.07
CA PHE A 481 -0.26 -0.85 -11.00
C PHE A 481 0.04 -1.24 -12.45
N GLY A 482 -0.50 -0.48 -13.41
CA GLY A 482 -0.30 -0.66 -14.84
C GLY A 482 -1.30 -1.63 -15.49
N HIS A 483 -1.23 -1.79 -16.83
CA HIS A 483 -2.20 -2.59 -17.59
C HIS A 483 -2.14 -4.10 -17.33
N GLN A 484 -1.01 -4.60 -16.82
CA GLN A 484 -0.75 -6.04 -16.71
C GLN A 484 -1.40 -6.69 -15.49
N PHE A 485 -1.79 -5.91 -14.48
CA PHE A 485 -2.28 -6.46 -13.23
C PHE A 485 -3.62 -7.19 -13.32
N SER A 486 -4.41 -6.97 -14.35
CA SER A 486 -5.74 -7.61 -14.54
C SER A 486 -5.72 -9.14 -14.55
N HIS A 487 -4.54 -9.76 -14.77
CA HIS A 487 -4.37 -11.21 -14.88
C HIS A 487 -3.31 -11.77 -13.91
N GLU A 488 -2.98 -11.01 -12.85
CA GLU A 488 -1.95 -11.37 -11.86
C GLU A 488 -2.41 -12.45 -10.88
N ARG A 489 -2.56 -13.70 -11.37
CA ARG A 489 -2.82 -14.87 -10.53
C ARG A 489 -1.53 -15.34 -9.87
N ALA A 490 -1.63 -15.93 -8.67
CA ALA A 490 -0.48 -16.38 -7.90
C ALA A 490 -0.21 -17.89 -8.00
N GLY A 491 1.04 -18.28 -7.79
CA GLY A 491 1.51 -19.64 -7.93
C GLY A 491 2.12 -19.92 -9.30
N ILE A 492 1.85 -21.06 -9.87
CA ILE A 492 2.17 -21.39 -11.27
C ILE A 492 0.86 -21.32 -12.06
N THR A 493 0.82 -20.50 -13.13
CA THR A 493 -0.44 -20.21 -13.83
C THR A 493 -0.56 -20.91 -15.19
N ARG A 494 0.55 -21.49 -15.66
CA ARG A 494 0.58 -22.34 -16.85
C ARG A 494 1.15 -23.71 -16.53
N GLU A 495 1.96 -24.26 -17.39
CA GLU A 495 2.53 -25.60 -17.28
C GLU A 495 3.95 -25.61 -16.72
N VAL A 496 4.34 -26.77 -16.21
CA VAL A 496 5.74 -27.11 -15.91
C VAL A 496 6.19 -28.18 -16.88
N THR A 497 7.36 -27.99 -17.50
CA THR A 497 7.93 -28.95 -18.45
C THR A 497 9.31 -29.44 -18.01
N LEU A 498 9.66 -30.68 -18.33
CA LEU A 498 11.00 -31.21 -18.22
C LEU A 498 11.43 -31.71 -19.59
N ALA A 499 12.61 -31.23 -20.09
CA ALA A 499 13.09 -31.53 -21.43
C ALA A 499 12.01 -31.29 -22.52
N ASN A 500 11.25 -30.19 -22.40
CA ASN A 500 10.12 -29.80 -23.24
C ASN A 500 8.91 -30.77 -23.22
N GLN A 501 8.81 -31.67 -22.24
CA GLN A 501 7.66 -32.52 -22.04
C GLN A 501 6.85 -32.02 -20.84
N PRO A 502 5.52 -31.81 -20.97
CA PRO A 502 4.68 -31.38 -19.87
C PRO A 502 4.68 -32.39 -18.72
N LEU A 503 4.82 -31.90 -17.50
CA LEU A 503 4.61 -32.69 -16.29
C LEU A 503 3.13 -32.62 -15.89
N ILE A 504 2.56 -33.76 -15.52
CA ILE A 504 1.14 -33.92 -15.21
C ILE A 504 0.96 -34.71 -13.91
N ASN A 505 -0.31 -34.86 -13.46
CA ASN A 505 -0.68 -35.61 -12.25
C ASN A 505 -0.13 -35.03 -10.98
N TRP A 506 -0.52 -33.80 -10.71
CA TRP A 506 -0.06 -33.00 -9.58
C TRP A 506 -0.85 -33.31 -8.30
N GLN A 507 -0.16 -33.31 -7.18
CA GLN A 507 -0.68 -33.14 -5.84
C GLN A 507 -0.34 -31.71 -5.41
N ILE A 508 -1.36 -30.88 -5.22
CA ILE A 508 -1.20 -29.45 -4.96
C ILE A 508 -1.64 -29.18 -3.52
N TYR A 509 -0.77 -28.52 -2.73
CA TYR A 509 -0.99 -28.25 -1.32
C TYR A 509 -1.12 -26.74 -1.10
N PRO A 510 -2.35 -26.21 -0.88
CA PRO A 510 -2.53 -24.83 -0.46
C PRO A 510 -1.94 -24.60 0.94
N LEU A 511 -1.15 -23.54 1.11
CA LEU A 511 -0.43 -23.22 2.35
C LEU A 511 -0.69 -21.74 2.73
N PRO A 512 -1.91 -21.39 3.17
CA PRO A 512 -2.27 -20.00 3.51
C PRO A 512 -1.63 -19.51 4.81
N MET A 513 -0.97 -20.37 5.58
CA MET A 513 -0.31 -20.08 6.86
C MET A 513 -1.24 -19.62 8.00
N ASP A 514 -2.51 -20.08 7.99
CA ASP A 514 -3.54 -19.62 8.95
C ASP A 514 -3.50 -20.31 10.32
N ASN A 515 -2.93 -21.52 10.43
CA ASN A 515 -3.03 -22.38 11.62
C ASN A 515 -1.67 -22.83 12.15
N LEU A 516 -0.74 -21.91 12.36
CA LEU A 516 0.63 -22.22 12.78
C LEU A 516 0.72 -22.80 14.20
N ASN A 517 -0.21 -22.47 15.09
CA ASN A 517 -0.25 -23.01 16.45
C ASN A 517 -0.60 -24.51 16.53
N SER A 518 -1.14 -25.08 15.45
CA SER A 518 -1.45 -26.51 15.35
C SER A 518 -0.29 -27.36 14.88
N LEU A 519 0.85 -26.76 14.53
CA LEU A 519 2.03 -27.46 14.04
C LEU A 519 2.75 -28.21 15.17
N ASP A 520 3.25 -29.41 14.86
CA ASP A 520 3.98 -30.25 15.81
C ASP A 520 5.47 -29.87 15.84
N TYR A 521 5.81 -28.85 16.62
CA TYR A 521 7.17 -28.39 16.79
C TYR A 521 8.02 -29.37 17.60
N LYS A 522 9.10 -29.86 17.02
CA LYS A 522 10.04 -30.75 17.68
C LYS A 522 11.17 -29.97 18.36
N ALA A 523 11.67 -30.48 19.50
CA ALA A 523 12.82 -29.93 20.21
C ALA A 523 14.15 -30.17 19.45
N ARG A 524 14.18 -29.83 18.19
CA ARG A 524 15.33 -29.86 17.27
C ARG A 524 15.17 -28.75 16.25
N LEU A 525 16.27 -28.29 15.67
CA LEU A 525 16.21 -27.30 14.59
C LEU A 525 16.37 -27.99 13.23
N CYS A 526 15.52 -27.63 12.29
CA CYS A 526 15.59 -28.06 10.89
C CYS A 526 16.31 -27.02 10.02
N THR A 527 16.66 -27.40 8.81
CA THR A 527 17.25 -26.54 7.77
C THR A 527 16.39 -26.57 6.52
N GLY A 528 16.51 -25.54 5.67
CA GLY A 528 15.67 -25.36 4.50
C GLY A 528 14.30 -24.76 4.88
N ALA A 529 13.24 -25.12 4.19
CA ALA A 529 11.89 -24.59 4.43
C ALA A 529 11.33 -25.07 5.77
N CYS A 530 11.52 -24.26 6.81
CA CYS A 530 11.25 -24.60 8.20
C CYS A 530 10.39 -23.55 8.90
N PHE A 531 9.54 -24.02 9.81
CA PHE A 531 8.91 -23.20 10.85
C PHE A 531 9.74 -23.28 12.13
N TYR A 532 10.13 -22.15 12.67
CA TYR A 532 10.78 -22.01 13.96
C TYR A 532 9.80 -21.44 14.97
N HIS A 533 9.77 -21.99 16.17
CA HIS A 533 8.88 -21.57 17.24
C HIS A 533 9.65 -21.23 18.51
N ALA A 534 9.30 -20.12 19.16
CA ALA A 534 9.81 -19.74 20.46
C ALA A 534 8.76 -18.99 21.29
N SER A 535 8.90 -19.07 22.60
CA SER A 535 8.24 -18.18 23.54
C SER A 535 9.25 -17.19 24.12
N PHE A 536 8.81 -15.95 24.36
CA PHE A 536 9.62 -14.91 24.98
C PHE A 536 8.79 -14.05 25.95
N LYS A 537 9.45 -13.50 26.98
CA LYS A 537 8.76 -12.70 28.01
C LYS A 537 8.96 -11.21 27.79
N VAL A 538 7.90 -10.47 28.01
CA VAL A 538 7.87 -9.01 27.95
C VAL A 538 7.30 -8.47 29.24
N ASP A 539 8.06 -7.66 29.97
CA ASP A 539 7.58 -7.05 31.22
C ASP A 539 6.66 -5.85 30.96
N GLN A 540 7.04 -5.02 30.00
CA GLN A 540 6.30 -3.84 29.56
C GLN A 540 6.23 -3.81 28.03
N PRO A 541 5.05 -4.07 27.45
CA PRO A 541 4.86 -3.96 26.01
C PRO A 541 5.26 -2.56 25.49
N ALA A 542 6.09 -2.55 24.47
CA ALA A 542 6.53 -1.36 23.74
C ALA A 542 6.84 -1.76 22.31
N ASP A 543 6.85 -0.79 21.41
CA ASP A 543 7.28 -1.01 20.04
C ASP A 543 8.71 -1.56 20.01
N THR A 544 8.97 -2.47 19.10
CA THR A 544 10.30 -3.01 18.84
C THR A 544 10.42 -3.42 17.36
N PHE A 545 11.62 -3.75 16.92
CA PHE A 545 11.87 -4.24 15.57
C PHE A 545 12.55 -5.60 15.63
N ILE A 546 12.05 -6.56 14.88
CA ILE A 546 12.67 -7.88 14.71
C ILE A 546 13.74 -7.76 13.64
N ASP A 547 14.99 -8.04 14.02
CA ASP A 547 16.14 -8.00 13.11
C ASP A 547 16.23 -9.28 12.28
N GLY A 548 15.84 -9.17 11.00
CA GLY A 548 15.81 -10.28 10.05
C GLY A 548 17.13 -10.58 9.35
N ARG A 549 18.25 -9.88 9.67
CA ARG A 549 19.52 -10.03 8.94
C ARG A 549 20.13 -11.43 9.03
N SER A 550 19.82 -12.19 10.06
CA SER A 550 20.26 -13.59 10.20
C SER A 550 19.37 -14.60 9.47
N LEU A 551 18.17 -14.19 9.05
CA LEU A 551 17.18 -15.01 8.36
C LEU A 551 17.42 -15.00 6.84
N GLY A 552 16.75 -15.90 6.13
CA GLY A 552 16.81 -16.01 4.67
C GLY A 552 15.67 -15.27 3.97
N LYS A 553 14.57 -15.96 3.74
CA LYS A 553 13.35 -15.44 3.09
C LYS A 553 12.13 -16.11 3.70
N GLY A 554 11.14 -15.31 4.09
CA GLY A 554 9.94 -15.87 4.70
C GLY A 554 9.05 -14.87 5.37
N GLU A 555 8.39 -15.31 6.46
CA GLU A 555 7.34 -14.57 7.16
C GLU A 555 7.49 -14.68 8.68
N VAL A 556 7.15 -13.62 9.41
CA VAL A 556 7.17 -13.60 10.89
C VAL A 556 5.76 -13.44 11.44
N PHE A 557 5.44 -14.25 12.45
CA PHE A 557 4.17 -14.20 13.18
C PHE A 557 4.44 -14.01 14.67
N VAL A 558 3.74 -13.06 15.30
CA VAL A 558 3.79 -12.85 16.75
C VAL A 558 2.38 -12.90 17.32
N ASN A 559 2.17 -13.75 18.34
CA ASN A 559 0.86 -13.97 18.94
C ASN A 559 -0.25 -14.28 17.90
N GLY A 560 0.09 -15.04 16.85
CA GLY A 560 -0.80 -15.42 15.75
C GLY A 560 -1.07 -14.31 14.74
N ARG A 561 -0.38 -13.17 14.81
CA ARG A 561 -0.49 -12.07 13.84
C ARG A 561 0.72 -12.06 12.91
N ALA A 562 0.48 -12.07 11.61
CA ALA A 562 1.53 -11.92 10.62
C ALA A 562 2.07 -10.48 10.62
N LEU A 563 3.37 -10.32 10.86
CA LEU A 563 4.01 -9.02 10.79
C LEU A 563 4.31 -8.63 9.34
N GLY A 564 4.69 -9.60 8.54
CA GLY A 564 5.03 -9.44 7.14
C GLY A 564 6.24 -10.24 6.71
N ARG A 565 6.58 -10.08 5.45
CA ARG A 565 7.68 -10.77 4.78
C ARG A 565 9.03 -10.19 5.16
N PHE A 566 10.02 -11.05 5.25
CA PHE A 566 11.43 -10.67 5.29
C PHE A 566 12.20 -11.33 4.14
N TRP A 567 13.25 -10.67 3.70
CA TRP A 567 14.18 -11.22 2.72
C TRP A 567 15.58 -10.62 2.95
N ASN A 568 16.61 -11.49 3.00
CA ASN A 568 17.98 -11.08 3.27
C ASN A 568 18.63 -10.21 2.18
N ILE A 569 17.96 -9.99 1.05
CA ILE A 569 18.45 -9.10 -0.02
C ILE A 569 18.21 -7.62 0.29
N GLY A 570 17.30 -7.29 1.26
CA GLY A 570 16.95 -5.91 1.62
C GLY A 570 16.15 -5.15 0.55
N PRO A 571 15.99 -3.84 0.71
CA PRO A 571 16.62 -2.94 1.70
C PRO A 571 16.08 -3.07 3.12
N GLN A 572 14.86 -3.55 3.31
CA GLN A 572 14.28 -3.74 4.64
C GLN A 572 14.99 -4.90 5.36
N ARG A 573 15.61 -4.60 6.53
CA ARG A 573 16.31 -5.56 7.37
C ARG A 573 15.56 -5.93 8.64
N THR A 574 14.61 -5.10 9.05
CA THR A 574 13.85 -5.23 10.28
C THR A 574 12.37 -5.23 10.02
N LEU A 575 11.61 -5.97 10.85
CA LEU A 575 10.15 -5.97 10.83
C LEU A 575 9.62 -5.25 12.06
N TYR A 576 8.73 -4.29 11.86
CA TYR A 576 8.08 -3.56 12.95
C TYR A 576 7.14 -4.47 13.73
N LEU A 577 7.34 -4.54 15.06
CA LEU A 577 6.48 -5.23 16.01
C LEU A 577 5.83 -4.20 16.93
N PRO A 578 4.54 -3.88 16.73
CA PRO A 578 3.83 -2.90 17.54
C PRO A 578 3.66 -3.36 19.00
N GLY A 579 3.90 -2.45 19.95
CA GLY A 579 3.70 -2.70 21.36
C GLY A 579 2.29 -3.23 21.74
N PRO A 580 1.19 -2.71 21.15
CA PRO A 580 -0.17 -3.23 21.40
C PRO A 580 -0.40 -4.68 20.96
N TRP A 581 0.48 -5.27 20.16
CA TRP A 581 0.40 -6.69 19.77
C TRP A 581 1.14 -7.61 20.74
N LEU A 582 1.94 -7.03 21.64
CA LEU A 582 2.61 -7.74 22.72
C LEU A 582 1.72 -7.79 23.99
N LYS A 583 1.91 -8.84 24.77
CA LYS A 583 1.28 -9.03 26.08
C LYS A 583 2.34 -8.87 27.17
N THR A 584 1.96 -8.34 28.33
CA THR A 584 2.78 -8.50 29.54
C THR A 584 2.86 -9.99 29.89
N GLY A 585 4.06 -10.50 30.12
CA GLY A 585 4.32 -11.92 30.31
C GLY A 585 4.71 -12.63 29.04
N GLU A 586 4.19 -13.81 28.81
CA GLU A 586 4.61 -14.72 27.75
C GLU A 586 3.97 -14.36 26.40
N ASN A 587 4.81 -14.31 25.35
CA ASN A 587 4.45 -14.09 23.97
C ASN A 587 5.02 -15.23 23.12
N GLU A 588 4.37 -15.50 22.00
CA GLU A 588 4.81 -16.51 21.01
C GLU A 588 5.30 -15.83 19.73
N ILE A 589 6.33 -16.42 19.15
CA ILE A 589 6.81 -16.09 17.81
C ILE A 589 6.96 -17.36 16.98
N VAL A 590 6.47 -17.30 15.75
CA VAL A 590 6.72 -18.29 14.71
C VAL A 590 7.40 -17.58 13.55
N ILE A 591 8.47 -18.16 13.03
CA ILE A 591 9.12 -17.71 11.80
C ILE A 591 9.07 -18.84 10.79
N PHE A 592 8.47 -18.62 9.64
CA PHE A 592 8.68 -19.48 8.48
C PHE A 592 9.86 -18.94 7.67
N ASP A 593 10.89 -19.72 7.49
CA ASP A 593 12.05 -19.37 6.67
C ASP A 593 12.28 -20.43 5.60
N MET A 594 12.19 -20.06 4.33
CA MET A 594 12.45 -20.94 3.18
C MET A 594 13.90 -21.42 3.13
N ASN A 595 14.84 -20.63 3.71
CA ASN A 595 16.28 -20.88 3.71
C ASN A 595 16.81 -21.10 5.14
N GLY A 596 15.98 -21.67 6.00
CA GLY A 596 16.24 -21.80 7.42
C GLY A 596 17.62 -22.38 7.76
N LYS A 597 18.25 -21.80 8.78
CA LYS A 597 19.58 -22.16 9.30
C LYS A 597 19.45 -22.98 10.57
N PRO A 598 20.49 -23.77 10.94
CA PRO A 598 20.40 -24.66 12.09
C PRO A 598 20.40 -23.97 13.46
N ASP A 599 20.70 -22.69 13.55
CA ASP A 599 20.79 -21.96 14.83
C ASP A 599 20.34 -20.48 14.64
N PRO A 600 19.05 -20.21 14.40
CA PRO A 600 18.59 -18.85 14.25
C PRO A 600 18.45 -18.16 15.61
N THR A 601 19.24 -17.10 15.82
CA THR A 601 19.02 -16.13 16.89
C THR A 601 18.53 -14.84 16.28
N VAL A 602 17.42 -14.33 16.77
CA VAL A 602 16.78 -13.15 16.20
C VAL A 602 16.80 -12.01 17.22
N PRO A 603 17.62 -10.97 17.03
CA PRO A 603 17.61 -9.77 17.87
C PRO A 603 16.29 -9.00 17.76
N MET A 604 15.88 -8.39 18.87
CA MET A 604 14.81 -7.39 18.91
C MET A 604 15.43 -6.05 19.29
N ILE A 605 15.38 -5.08 18.37
CA ILE A 605 16.10 -3.81 18.46
C ILE A 605 15.14 -2.61 18.49
N SER A 606 15.65 -1.44 18.88
CA SER A 606 14.85 -0.24 19.04
C SER A 606 14.67 0.58 17.75
N ASN A 607 15.36 0.25 16.68
CA ASN A 607 15.35 1.07 15.47
C ASN A 607 15.04 0.23 14.23
N ALA A 608 14.34 0.80 13.25
CA ALA A 608 14.26 0.26 11.91
C ALA A 608 15.67 0.30 11.26
N ILE A 609 15.96 -0.70 10.43
CA ILE A 609 17.14 -0.74 9.57
C ILE A 609 16.65 -0.93 8.14
N LEU A 610 16.88 0.11 7.35
CA LEU A 610 16.65 0.16 5.91
C LEU A 610 18.00 0.47 5.24
N ASP A 611 18.26 -0.11 4.08
CA ASP A 611 19.44 0.17 3.25
C ASP A 611 20.83 -0.30 3.76
N GLU A 612 20.94 -1.14 4.77
CA GLU A 612 22.21 -1.80 5.03
C GLU A 612 22.41 -2.99 4.05
N ARG A 613 23.25 -2.80 3.03
CA ARG A 613 23.75 -3.94 2.24
C ARG A 613 24.64 -4.81 3.13
N SER A 614 24.33 -6.10 3.23
CA SER A 614 25.35 -7.08 3.66
C SER A 614 26.48 -7.07 2.62
N ASN A 615 27.67 -6.67 3.03
CA ASN A 615 28.91 -6.83 2.26
C ASN A 615 29.15 -8.32 1.96
#